data_05916486f7592af07fd9d6547053663e
#
_entry.id   05916486f7592af07fd9d6547053663e
#
_cell.length_a   1.000
_cell.length_b   1.000
_cell.length_c   1.000
_cell.angle_alpha   90.00
_cell.angle_beta   90.00
_cell.angle_gamma   90.00
#
_symmetry.space_group_name_H-M   'P 1'
#
loop_
_entity.id
_entity.type
_entity.pdbx_description
1 polymer ?
#
loop_
_entity_poly.entity_id
_entity_poly.type
_entity_poly.pdbx_seq_one_letter_code
_entity_poly.pdbx_strand_id
1 'polypeptide(L)'
;MQRASSECRARLARHVSGRLQEGGFWLMSLTKDRKTELIDTYRRGNADTGSAEIQIALLSGRISHLTDHFKKHTKDFASRRGLLQMVSRRRRLLDYLKRVEPQRYLDIIQRLEIRK
;
A
#
# COMPACT_ATOMS: atom_id res chain seq x y z
N MET A 1 -22.47 -32.30 -13.85
CA MET A 1 -22.37 -31.63 -12.55
C MET A 1 -21.16 -30.72 -12.39
N GLN A 2 -20.08 -30.85 -13.15
CA GLN A 2 -18.89 -29.99 -13.02
C GLN A 2 -18.98 -28.64 -13.75
N ARG A 3 -19.93 -28.41 -14.66
CA ARG A 3 -20.09 -27.14 -15.42
C ARG A 3 -20.75 -26.03 -14.60
N ALA A 4 -21.58 -26.33 -13.61
CA ALA A 4 -22.26 -25.34 -12.76
C ALA A 4 -21.29 -24.61 -11.80
N SER A 5 -20.21 -25.23 -11.36
CA SER A 5 -19.26 -24.65 -10.43
C SER A 5 -18.34 -23.59 -11.08
N SER A 6 -18.03 -23.75 -12.37
CA SER A 6 -17.21 -22.79 -13.11
C SER A 6 -17.98 -21.51 -13.46
N GLU A 7 -19.26 -21.62 -13.78
CA GLU A 7 -20.12 -20.46 -14.04
C GLU A 7 -20.42 -19.64 -12.79
N CYS A 8 -20.60 -20.29 -11.62
CA CYS A 8 -20.75 -19.58 -10.34
C CYS A 8 -19.47 -18.78 -9.97
N ARG A 9 -18.30 -19.36 -10.20
CA ARG A 9 -17.02 -18.64 -9.96
C ARG A 9 -16.84 -17.47 -10.91
N ALA A 10 -17.18 -17.62 -12.17
CA ALA A 10 -17.11 -16.55 -13.18
C ALA A 10 -18.13 -15.42 -12.89
N ARG A 11 -19.33 -15.77 -12.35
CA ARG A 11 -20.33 -14.78 -11.93
C ARG A 11 -19.88 -14.01 -10.68
N LEU A 12 -19.27 -14.69 -9.68
CA LEU A 12 -18.70 -14.03 -8.51
C LEU A 12 -17.56 -13.08 -8.89
N ALA A 13 -16.66 -13.50 -9.78
CA ALA A 13 -15.55 -12.65 -10.24
C ALA A 13 -16.04 -11.40 -10.98
N ARG A 14 -17.10 -11.50 -11.80
CA ARG A 14 -17.70 -10.35 -12.48
C ARG A 14 -18.44 -9.42 -11.52
N HIS A 15 -19.04 -9.94 -10.47
CA HIS A 15 -19.77 -9.11 -9.48
C HIS A 15 -18.81 -8.35 -8.56
N VAL A 16 -17.64 -8.91 -8.27
CA VAL A 16 -16.60 -8.24 -7.47
C VAL A 16 -15.91 -7.12 -8.25
N SER A 17 -15.67 -7.29 -9.56
CA SER A 17 -15.04 -6.23 -10.36
C SER A 17 -15.94 -5.02 -10.61
N GLY A 18 -17.27 -5.20 -10.65
CA GLY A 18 -18.22 -4.10 -10.83
C GLY A 18 -18.43 -3.22 -9.59
N ARG A 19 -18.18 -3.74 -8.38
CA ARG A 19 -18.33 -2.96 -7.13
C ARG A 19 -17.12 -2.10 -6.79
N LEU A 20 -15.98 -2.34 -7.40
CA LEU A 20 -14.75 -1.59 -7.12
C LEU A 20 -14.74 -0.18 -7.76
N GLN A 21 -15.72 0.13 -8.61
CA GLN A 21 -15.78 1.41 -9.33
C GLN A 21 -16.73 2.46 -8.73
N GLU A 22 -17.61 2.08 -7.79
CA GLU A 22 -18.68 2.98 -7.34
C GLU A 22 -18.50 3.65 -5.97
N GLY A 23 -17.38 3.47 -5.30
CA GLY A 23 -17.21 4.01 -3.97
C GLY A 23 -15.94 4.84 -3.79
N GLY A 24 -16.00 6.15 -4.04
CA GLY A 24 -14.86 7.05 -3.84
C GLY A 24 -14.27 7.05 -2.42
N PHE A 25 -15.00 6.53 -1.43
CA PHE A 25 -14.54 6.41 -0.05
C PHE A 25 -13.59 5.21 0.18
N TRP A 26 -13.74 4.13 -0.57
CA TRP A 26 -12.90 2.93 -0.46
C TRP A 26 -11.53 3.08 -1.10
N LEU A 27 -11.35 4.09 -1.94
CA LEU A 27 -10.08 4.36 -2.63
C LEU A 27 -9.02 5.05 -1.76
N MET A 28 -9.35 5.48 -0.55
CA MET A 28 -8.39 6.10 0.38
C MET A 28 -7.51 5.10 1.12
N SER A 29 -7.86 3.81 1.12
CA SER A 29 -7.06 2.74 1.71
C SER A 29 -6.52 1.81 0.63
N LEU A 30 -5.33 1.26 0.85
CA LEU A 30 -4.81 0.19 0.02
C LEU A 30 -5.77 -0.99 0.03
N THR A 31 -6.08 -1.54 -1.15
CA THR A 31 -6.86 -2.77 -1.26
C THR A 31 -6.13 -3.92 -0.54
N LYS A 32 -6.90 -4.90 -0.07
CA LYS A 32 -6.35 -6.09 0.61
C LYS A 32 -5.32 -6.79 -0.25
N ASP A 33 -5.60 -6.96 -1.54
CA ASP A 33 -4.72 -7.63 -2.49
C ASP A 33 -3.39 -6.88 -2.65
N ARG A 34 -3.45 -5.57 -2.84
CA ARG A 34 -2.24 -4.73 -2.96
C ARG A 34 -1.40 -4.73 -1.68
N LYS A 35 -2.06 -4.74 -0.52
CA LYS A 35 -1.38 -4.86 0.77
C LYS A 35 -0.64 -6.18 0.90
N THR A 36 -1.28 -7.29 0.52
CA THR A 36 -0.68 -8.63 0.56
C THR A 36 0.51 -8.72 -0.39
N GLU A 37 0.40 -8.23 -1.60
CA GLU A 37 1.51 -8.17 -2.56
C GLU A 37 2.73 -7.41 -2.01
N LEU A 38 2.52 -6.26 -1.39
CA LEU A 38 3.60 -5.48 -0.79
C LEU A 38 4.25 -6.23 0.37
N ILE A 39 3.48 -6.89 1.22
CA ILE A 39 3.99 -7.71 2.31
C ILE A 39 4.84 -8.86 1.74
N ASP A 40 4.34 -9.58 0.75
CA ASP A 40 5.05 -10.70 0.13
C ASP A 40 6.35 -10.29 -0.55
N THR A 41 6.36 -9.11 -1.17
CA THR A 41 7.54 -8.56 -1.86
C THR A 41 8.66 -8.14 -0.91
N TYR A 42 8.30 -7.59 0.25
CA TYR A 42 9.28 -6.99 1.18
C TYR A 42 9.51 -7.80 2.47
N ARG A 43 8.83 -8.91 2.68
CA ARG A 43 9.03 -9.76 3.85
C ARG A 43 10.42 -10.40 3.86
N ARG A 44 10.99 -10.57 5.04
CA ARG A 44 12.26 -11.25 5.25
C ARG A 44 12.10 -12.78 5.39
N GLY A 45 10.94 -13.22 5.87
CA GLY A 45 10.62 -14.62 6.10
C GLY A 45 9.14 -14.88 6.00
N ASN A 46 8.73 -16.16 6.05
CA ASN A 46 7.34 -16.54 5.85
C ASN A 46 6.37 -15.99 6.91
N ALA A 47 6.85 -15.75 8.13
CA ALA A 47 6.05 -15.21 9.24
C ALA A 47 6.20 -13.70 9.41
N ASP A 48 7.04 -13.04 8.58
CA ASP A 48 7.27 -11.60 8.69
C ASP A 48 6.15 -10.80 8.00
N THR A 49 5.41 -10.05 8.78
CA THR A 49 4.33 -9.17 8.31
C THR A 49 4.47 -7.73 8.80
N GLY A 50 5.49 -7.44 9.63
CA GLY A 50 5.62 -6.17 10.34
C GLY A 50 7.02 -5.57 10.39
N SER A 51 7.97 -6.05 9.58
CA SER A 51 9.32 -5.47 9.52
C SER A 51 9.29 -4.00 9.06
N ALA A 52 10.36 -3.27 9.36
CA ALA A 52 10.48 -1.87 8.99
C ALA A 52 10.33 -1.66 7.47
N GLU A 53 10.86 -2.57 6.67
CA GLU A 53 10.77 -2.55 5.21
C GLU A 53 9.32 -2.66 4.72
N ILE A 54 8.55 -3.59 5.27
CA ILE A 54 7.13 -3.76 4.95
C ILE A 54 6.35 -2.52 5.33
N GLN A 55 6.57 -1.97 6.52
CA GLN A 55 5.89 -0.76 6.97
C GLN A 55 6.20 0.44 6.08
N ILE A 56 7.45 0.62 5.64
CA ILE A 56 7.86 1.67 4.72
C ILE A 56 7.18 1.49 3.36
N ALA A 57 7.11 0.27 2.83
CA ALA A 57 6.46 -0.04 1.57
C ALA A 57 4.95 0.26 1.62
N LEU A 58 4.27 -0.15 2.69
CA LEU A 58 2.84 0.12 2.89
C LEU A 58 2.55 1.62 3.01
N LEU A 59 3.37 2.36 3.76
CA LEU A 59 3.24 3.81 3.88
C LEU A 59 3.47 4.50 2.54
N SER A 60 4.46 4.08 1.77
CA SER A 60 4.74 4.63 0.43
C SER A 60 3.56 4.42 -0.52
N GLY A 61 2.95 3.23 -0.52
CA GLY A 61 1.74 2.95 -1.30
C GLY A 61 0.55 3.84 -0.90
N ARG A 62 0.32 4.04 0.39
CA ARG A 62 -0.74 4.95 0.88
C ARG A 62 -0.47 6.40 0.53
N ILE A 63 0.77 6.86 0.63
CA ILE A 63 1.16 8.23 0.28
C ILE A 63 0.92 8.49 -1.21
N SER A 64 1.27 7.55 -2.09
CA SER A 64 0.99 7.67 -3.53
C SER A 64 -0.51 7.78 -3.80
N HIS A 65 -1.31 6.93 -3.17
CA HIS A 65 -2.77 6.97 -3.28
C HIS A 65 -3.38 8.30 -2.84
N LEU A 66 -2.93 8.83 -1.71
CA LEU A 66 -3.39 10.13 -1.22
C LEU A 66 -2.92 11.28 -2.08
N THR A 67 -1.72 11.21 -2.63
CA THR A 67 -1.21 12.22 -3.57
C THR A 67 -2.09 12.31 -4.81
N ASP A 68 -2.51 11.18 -5.36
CA ASP A 68 -3.45 11.15 -6.49
C ASP A 68 -4.85 11.64 -6.11
N HIS A 69 -5.31 11.35 -4.89
CA HIS A 69 -6.55 11.92 -4.36
C HIS A 69 -6.51 13.46 -4.31
N PHE A 70 -5.39 14.05 -3.89
CA PHE A 70 -5.27 15.52 -3.83
C PHE A 70 -5.22 16.21 -5.18
N LYS A 71 -4.87 15.53 -6.24
CA LYS A 71 -4.98 16.07 -7.60
C LYS A 71 -6.43 16.36 -7.98
N LYS A 72 -7.36 15.55 -7.44
CA LYS A 72 -8.80 15.67 -7.68
C LYS A 72 -9.52 16.52 -6.63
N HIS A 73 -9.08 16.43 -5.37
CA HIS A 73 -9.71 17.04 -4.20
C HIS A 73 -8.72 17.94 -3.45
N THR A 74 -8.45 19.11 -3.99
CA THR A 74 -7.45 20.05 -3.44
C THR A 74 -7.82 20.65 -2.09
N LYS A 75 -9.12 20.71 -1.76
CA LYS A 75 -9.66 21.34 -0.55
C LYS A 75 -9.82 20.38 0.65
N ASP A 76 -9.38 19.14 0.52
CA ASP A 76 -9.46 18.16 1.61
C ASP A 76 -8.30 18.33 2.61
N PHE A 77 -8.49 19.22 3.58
CA PHE A 77 -7.47 19.53 4.60
C PHE A 77 -7.29 18.42 5.64
N ALA A 78 -8.34 17.65 5.92
CA ALA A 78 -8.24 16.53 6.88
C ALA A 78 -7.31 15.44 6.37
N SER A 79 -7.47 15.02 5.13
CA SER A 79 -6.59 14.04 4.49
C SER A 79 -5.16 14.55 4.31
N ARG A 80 -4.98 15.86 4.09
CA ARG A 80 -3.65 16.47 4.01
C ARG A 80 -2.89 16.35 5.33
N ARG A 81 -3.56 16.56 6.48
CA ARG A 81 -2.96 16.31 7.80
C ARG A 81 -2.55 14.85 7.97
N GLY A 82 -3.40 13.91 7.57
CA GLY A 82 -3.09 12.48 7.58
C GLY A 82 -1.90 12.11 6.70
N LEU A 83 -1.78 12.72 5.52
CA LEU A 83 -0.63 12.54 4.64
C LEU A 83 0.69 12.96 5.31
N LEU A 84 0.72 14.13 5.94
CA LEU A 84 1.91 14.63 6.64
C LEU A 84 2.32 13.70 7.79
N GLN A 85 1.36 13.14 8.53
CA GLN A 85 1.65 12.16 9.57
C GLN A 85 2.27 10.87 9.00
N MET A 86 1.77 10.38 7.87
CA MET A 86 2.33 9.19 7.21
C MET A 86 3.73 9.44 6.65
N VAL A 87 3.99 10.59 6.07
CA VAL A 87 5.32 11.00 5.61
C VAL A 87 6.31 11.07 6.78
N SER A 88 5.91 11.68 7.89
CA SER A 88 6.74 11.76 9.11
C SER A 88 7.03 10.36 9.68
N ARG A 89 6.04 9.48 9.71
CA ARG A 89 6.22 8.10 10.18
C ARG A 89 7.17 7.31 9.27
N ARG A 90 7.01 7.44 7.96
CA ARG A 90 7.93 6.81 6.98
C ARG A 90 9.36 7.30 7.18
N ARG A 91 9.57 8.60 7.38
CA ARG A 91 10.90 9.16 7.64
C ARG A 91 11.54 8.57 8.90
N ARG A 92 10.80 8.47 9.99
CA ARG A 92 11.31 7.85 11.24
C ARG A 92 11.73 6.39 11.04
N LEU A 93 10.97 5.62 10.29
CA LEU A 93 11.30 4.23 9.96
C LEU A 93 12.56 4.14 9.09
N LEU A 94 12.71 5.03 8.11
CA LEU A 94 13.92 5.11 7.28
C LEU A 94 15.16 5.49 8.10
N ASP A 95 15.04 6.46 9.01
CA ASP A 95 16.14 6.86 9.91
C ASP A 95 16.53 5.72 10.86
N TYR A 96 15.55 4.96 11.35
CA TYR A 96 15.80 3.74 12.14
C TYR A 96 16.55 2.70 11.32
N LEU A 97 16.09 2.39 10.14
CA LEU A 97 16.71 1.39 9.25
C LEU A 97 18.13 1.79 8.86
N LYS A 98 18.37 3.07 8.59
CA LYS A 98 19.69 3.61 8.29
C LYS A 98 20.67 3.40 9.42
N ARG A 99 20.23 3.49 10.69
CA ARG A 99 21.09 3.28 11.87
C ARG A 99 21.37 1.82 12.13
N VAL A 100 20.39 0.95 11.95
CA VAL A 100 20.49 -0.47 12.29
C VAL A 100 21.13 -1.26 11.15
N GLU A 101 20.68 -1.06 9.92
CA GLU A 101 21.12 -1.80 8.75
C GLU A 101 21.20 -0.92 7.50
N PRO A 102 22.35 -0.25 7.26
CA PRO A 102 22.51 0.70 6.16
C PRO A 102 22.34 0.05 4.78
N GLN A 103 22.70 -1.22 4.60
CA GLN A 103 22.54 -1.92 3.33
C GLN A 103 21.07 -2.06 2.94
N ARG A 104 20.22 -2.49 3.86
CA ARG A 104 18.78 -2.62 3.62
C ARG A 104 18.11 -1.27 3.40
N TYR A 105 18.61 -0.23 4.03
CA TYR A 105 18.16 1.13 3.77
C TYR A 105 18.40 1.55 2.32
N LEU A 106 19.58 1.24 1.76
CA LEU A 106 19.89 1.52 0.37
C LEU A 106 19.01 0.70 -0.58
N ASP A 107 18.82 -0.58 -0.31
CA ASP A 107 17.95 -1.45 -1.11
C ASP A 107 16.51 -0.95 -1.17
N ILE A 108 15.96 -0.53 -0.03
CA ILE A 108 14.59 0.01 0.03
C ILE A 108 14.45 1.31 -0.73
N ILE A 109 15.40 2.22 -0.60
CA ILE A 109 15.37 3.49 -1.32
C ILE A 109 15.39 3.24 -2.82
N GLN A 110 16.22 2.32 -3.30
CA GLN A 110 16.28 1.97 -4.72
C GLN A 110 14.98 1.32 -5.21
N ARG A 111 14.44 0.34 -4.45
CA ARG A 111 13.20 -0.37 -4.84
C ARG A 111 11.96 0.52 -4.84
N LEU A 112 11.85 1.44 -3.91
CA LEU A 112 10.71 2.34 -3.78
C LEU A 112 10.93 3.69 -4.49
N GLU A 113 12.10 3.89 -5.12
CA GLU A 113 12.48 5.15 -5.80
C GLU A 113 12.24 6.40 -4.91
N ILE A 114 12.51 6.25 -3.61
CA ILE A 114 12.32 7.34 -2.65
C ILE A 114 13.51 8.32 -2.77
N ARG A 115 13.18 9.59 -2.91
CA ARG A 115 14.18 10.64 -2.91
C ARG A 115 14.87 10.73 -1.54
N LYS A 116 16.21 10.80 -1.55
CA LYS A 116 17.04 10.99 -0.35
C LYS A 116 16.79 12.32 0.33
#